data_b7bd98675b700cbe48d5c59b37ef854f
#
_entry.id   b7bd98675b700cbe48d5c59b37ef854f
#
_cell.length_a   1.000
_cell.length_b   1.000
_cell.length_c   1.000
_cell.angle_alpha   90.00
_cell.angle_beta   90.00
_cell.angle_gamma   90.00
#
_symmetry.space_group_name_H-M   'P 1'
#
loop_
_entity.id
_entity.type
_entity.pdbx_description
1 polymer ?
#
loop_
_entity_poly.entity_id
_entity_poly.type
_entity_poly.pdbx_seq_one_letter_code
_entity_poly.pdbx_strand_id
1 'polypeptide(L)'
;TSIVNPHATIQLTVRDGEGEIIDHGHWIRTTEKLPRVVEEIKPHPHGIHLGQLQRMLKEAVERKLTSFLRHNFSGVSMRAAKEILSRAELEESRTPVRIKANEAQALLDSFQEVKLLAPPTDCLSPIEEILIKKGLSKAIDSRFASTVTRKPTVSQGNPFQIEVGLVFGGDLAADGPIEVLRFANRVPLMYQQGGCLM
;
A
#
# COMPACT_ATOMS: atom_id res chain seq x y z
N THR A 1 -4.85 17.03 3.33
CA THR A 1 -4.55 16.48 1.98
C THR A 1 -3.27 17.08 1.40
N SER A 2 -3.08 18.41 1.43
CA SER A 2 -1.89 19.10 0.86
C SER A 2 -0.56 18.63 1.47
N ILE A 3 -0.52 18.35 2.77
CA ILE A 3 0.68 17.90 3.49
C ILE A 3 1.20 16.57 2.92
N VAL A 4 0.30 15.62 2.65
CA VAL A 4 0.66 14.29 2.12
C VAL A 4 0.74 14.23 0.59
N ASN A 5 0.38 15.33 -0.09
CA ASN A 5 0.50 15.51 -1.53
C ASN A 5 1.38 16.74 -1.85
N PRO A 6 2.65 16.73 -1.46
CA PRO A 6 3.53 17.92 -1.53
C PRO A 6 3.81 18.40 -2.97
N HIS A 7 3.54 17.55 -3.96
CA HIS A 7 3.73 17.86 -5.39
C HIS A 7 2.54 18.56 -6.04
N ALA A 8 1.37 18.58 -5.36
CA ALA A 8 0.12 19.09 -5.91
C ALA A 8 -0.18 20.50 -5.40
N THR A 9 -0.63 21.37 -6.29
CA THR A 9 -1.37 22.58 -5.92
C THR A 9 -2.85 22.24 -5.90
N ILE A 10 -3.51 22.53 -4.80
CA ILE A 10 -4.92 22.23 -4.60
C ILE A 10 -5.68 23.54 -4.48
N GLN A 11 -6.72 23.69 -5.27
CA GLN A 11 -7.65 24.81 -5.20
C GLN A 11 -9.05 24.25 -4.96
N LEU A 12 -9.72 24.74 -3.93
CA LEU A 12 -11.09 24.41 -3.59
C LEU A 12 -11.93 25.67 -3.69
N THR A 13 -13.06 25.57 -4.35
CA THR A 13 -14.06 26.63 -4.39
C THR A 13 -15.41 26.00 -4.04
N VAL A 14 -16.03 26.43 -2.96
CA VAL A 14 -17.35 25.99 -2.55
C VAL A 14 -18.37 27.04 -2.95
N ARG A 15 -19.45 26.60 -3.61
CA ARG A 15 -20.54 27.47 -4.04
C ARG A 15 -21.84 27.03 -3.38
N ASP A 16 -22.73 27.98 -3.11
CA ASP A 16 -24.08 27.69 -2.67
C ASP A 16 -24.99 27.24 -3.84
N GLY A 17 -26.30 27.04 -3.55
CA GLY A 17 -27.30 26.63 -4.53
C GLY A 17 -27.60 27.71 -5.59
N GLU A 18 -27.21 28.96 -5.37
CA GLU A 18 -27.39 30.09 -6.27
C GLU A 18 -26.11 30.35 -7.11
N GLY A 19 -25.03 29.60 -6.84
CA GLY A 19 -23.77 29.67 -7.55
C GLY A 19 -22.76 30.67 -6.95
N GLU A 20 -23.11 31.35 -5.87
CA GLU A 20 -22.21 32.28 -5.17
C GLU A 20 -21.11 31.51 -4.41
N ILE A 21 -19.90 32.09 -4.38
CA ILE A 21 -18.77 31.50 -3.67
C ILE A 21 -18.91 31.75 -2.18
N ILE A 22 -19.07 30.67 -1.39
CA ILE A 22 -19.17 30.70 0.07
C ILE A 22 -17.87 30.33 0.79
N ASP A 23 -16.94 29.65 0.11
CA ASP A 23 -15.63 29.31 0.65
C ASP A 23 -14.62 29.12 -0.46
N HIS A 24 -13.34 29.43 -0.17
CA HIS A 24 -12.24 29.29 -1.11
C HIS A 24 -10.95 28.91 -0.40
N GLY A 25 -10.32 27.82 -0.83
CA GLY A 25 -9.02 27.37 -0.33
C GLY A 25 -8.01 27.22 -1.45
N HIS A 26 -6.78 27.68 -1.20
CA HIS A 26 -5.69 27.52 -2.14
C HIS A 26 -4.40 27.06 -1.43
N TRP A 27 -3.97 25.84 -1.71
CA TRP A 27 -2.75 25.24 -1.16
C TRP A 27 -1.74 24.99 -2.27
N ILE A 28 -0.70 25.80 -2.30
CA ILE A 28 0.37 25.71 -3.28
C ILE A 28 1.26 24.50 -2.93
N ARG A 29 1.72 23.77 -3.93
CA ARG A 29 2.67 22.66 -3.78
C ARG A 29 3.89 23.04 -2.93
N THR A 30 4.40 22.06 -2.20
CA THR A 30 5.57 22.21 -1.32
C THR A 30 6.88 21.96 -2.08
N THR A 31 6.83 21.17 -3.16
CA THR A 31 7.96 20.81 -4.01
C THR A 31 7.56 20.71 -5.47
N GLU A 32 8.50 21.00 -6.35
CA GLU A 32 8.35 20.77 -7.80
C GLU A 32 8.91 19.42 -8.23
N LYS A 33 9.72 18.77 -7.36
CA LYS A 33 10.28 17.45 -7.63
C LYS A 33 9.14 16.43 -7.63
N LEU A 34 8.94 15.74 -8.76
CA LEU A 34 7.94 14.68 -8.88
C LEU A 34 8.25 13.51 -7.94
N PRO A 35 7.22 12.78 -7.49
CA PRO A 35 7.41 11.58 -6.69
C PRO A 35 8.21 10.53 -7.47
N ARG A 36 8.88 9.64 -6.74
CA ARG A 36 9.56 8.48 -7.35
C ARG A 36 8.54 7.67 -8.17
N VAL A 37 8.90 7.35 -9.40
CA VAL A 37 8.14 6.39 -10.20
C VAL A 37 8.24 5.02 -9.54
N VAL A 38 7.11 4.39 -9.32
CA VAL A 38 7.03 3.06 -8.73
C VAL A 38 7.06 1.99 -9.81
N GLU A 39 7.59 0.82 -9.46
CA GLU A 39 7.57 -0.35 -10.32
C GLU A 39 6.42 -1.28 -9.90
N GLU A 40 5.72 -1.83 -10.87
CA GLU A 40 4.73 -2.86 -10.62
C GLU A 40 5.42 -4.13 -10.13
N ILE A 41 4.96 -4.66 -9.01
CA ILE A 41 5.47 -5.93 -8.48
C ILE A 41 4.46 -7.05 -8.70
N LYS A 42 4.95 -8.27 -8.89
CA LYS A 42 4.10 -9.45 -8.93
C LYS A 42 3.44 -9.67 -7.57
N PRO A 43 2.19 -10.17 -7.53
CA PRO A 43 1.53 -10.48 -6.27
C PRO A 43 2.37 -11.50 -5.49
N HIS A 44 2.30 -11.41 -4.16
CA HIS A 44 2.91 -12.41 -3.29
C HIS A 44 1.87 -13.47 -2.94
N PRO A 45 2.24 -14.78 -2.87
CA PRO A 45 1.27 -15.86 -2.59
C PRO A 45 0.46 -15.65 -1.31
N HIS A 46 1.04 -15.08 -0.25
CA HIS A 46 0.33 -14.81 1.00
C HIS A 46 -0.72 -13.68 0.89
N GLY A 47 -0.70 -12.89 -0.18
CA GLY A 47 -1.60 -11.74 -0.37
C GLY A 47 -2.75 -11.98 -1.34
N ILE A 48 -2.89 -13.18 -1.90
CA ILE A 48 -3.95 -13.47 -2.87
C ILE A 48 -5.09 -14.29 -2.26
N HIS A 49 -6.25 -14.21 -2.90
CA HIS A 49 -7.44 -14.96 -2.56
C HIS A 49 -7.75 -16.03 -3.62
N LEU A 50 -8.55 -17.03 -3.24
CA LEU A 50 -8.91 -18.16 -4.12
C LEU A 50 -9.42 -17.71 -5.50
N GLY A 51 -10.33 -16.75 -5.55
CA GLY A 51 -10.88 -16.25 -6.82
C GLY A 51 -9.83 -15.61 -7.72
N GLN A 52 -8.85 -14.91 -7.15
CA GLN A 52 -7.72 -14.33 -7.89
C GLN A 52 -6.81 -15.45 -8.42
N LEU A 53 -6.46 -16.43 -7.58
CA LEU A 53 -5.66 -17.59 -7.99
C LEU A 53 -6.33 -18.35 -9.14
N GLN A 54 -7.63 -18.64 -9.03
CA GLN A 54 -8.39 -19.34 -10.06
C GLN A 54 -8.40 -18.58 -11.39
N ARG A 55 -8.54 -17.26 -11.37
CA ARG A 55 -8.44 -16.42 -12.56
C ARG A 55 -7.06 -16.50 -13.18
N MET A 56 -5.99 -16.33 -12.38
CA MET A 56 -4.62 -16.41 -12.84
C MET A 56 -4.29 -17.79 -13.45
N LEU A 57 -4.79 -18.88 -12.85
CA LEU A 57 -4.63 -20.23 -13.38
C LEU A 57 -5.32 -20.41 -14.74
N LYS A 58 -6.51 -19.84 -14.93
CA LYS A 58 -7.26 -19.89 -16.20
C LYS A 58 -6.61 -19.07 -17.32
N GLU A 59 -6.00 -17.95 -16.96
CA GLU A 59 -5.34 -17.03 -17.89
C GLU A 59 -3.86 -17.40 -18.14
N ALA A 60 -3.34 -18.44 -17.46
CA ALA A 60 -1.94 -18.82 -17.51
C ALA A 60 -1.52 -19.29 -18.91
N VAL A 61 -0.39 -18.76 -19.38
CA VAL A 61 0.25 -19.16 -20.65
C VAL A 61 1.30 -20.26 -20.46
N GLU A 62 1.71 -20.49 -19.22
CA GLU A 62 2.71 -21.49 -18.86
C GLU A 62 2.14 -22.91 -18.99
N ARG A 63 3.00 -23.81 -19.45
CA ARG A 63 2.65 -25.23 -19.62
C ARG A 63 2.81 -26.06 -18.33
N LYS A 64 3.56 -25.53 -17.35
CA LYS A 64 3.88 -26.23 -16.10
C LYS A 64 3.55 -25.36 -14.89
N LEU A 65 3.03 -25.97 -13.83
CA LEU A 65 2.75 -25.29 -12.58
C LEU A 65 3.98 -24.67 -11.92
N THR A 66 5.13 -25.34 -11.97
CA THR A 66 6.39 -24.76 -11.46
C THR A 66 6.75 -23.44 -12.15
N SER A 67 6.59 -23.38 -13.49
CA SER A 67 6.84 -22.15 -14.26
C SER A 67 5.81 -21.08 -13.93
N PHE A 68 4.54 -21.45 -13.83
CA PHE A 68 3.45 -20.56 -13.44
C PHE A 68 3.72 -19.91 -12.09
N LEU A 69 4.04 -20.69 -11.05
CA LEU A 69 4.33 -20.16 -9.71
C LEU A 69 5.50 -19.17 -9.71
N ARG A 70 6.56 -19.48 -10.44
CA ARG A 70 7.76 -18.62 -10.50
C ARG A 70 7.55 -17.35 -11.31
N HIS A 71 6.79 -17.41 -12.38
CA HIS A 71 6.61 -16.27 -13.28
C HIS A 71 5.52 -15.31 -12.82
N ASN A 72 4.50 -15.81 -12.13
CA ASN A 72 3.35 -14.99 -11.76
C ASN A 72 3.37 -14.50 -10.31
N PHE A 73 4.30 -15.01 -9.48
CA PHE A 73 4.40 -14.60 -8.08
C PHE A 73 5.78 -14.06 -7.72
N SER A 74 5.79 -13.10 -6.80
CA SER A 74 6.99 -12.64 -6.12
C SER A 74 7.39 -13.60 -5.00
N GLY A 75 8.66 -13.65 -4.66
CA GLY A 75 9.17 -14.44 -3.52
C GLY A 75 9.22 -15.95 -3.75
N VAL A 76 8.82 -16.47 -4.92
CA VAL A 76 8.77 -17.91 -5.21
C VAL A 76 10.00 -18.36 -6.00
N SER A 77 10.94 -19.00 -5.31
CA SER A 77 12.09 -19.67 -5.92
C SER A 77 11.68 -21.03 -6.52
N MET A 78 12.56 -21.66 -7.31
CA MET A 78 12.32 -23.01 -7.82
C MET A 78 12.11 -24.02 -6.69
N ARG A 79 12.89 -23.92 -5.61
CA ARG A 79 12.74 -24.78 -4.43
C ARG A 79 11.37 -24.57 -3.76
N ALA A 80 10.99 -23.32 -3.56
CA ALA A 80 9.69 -23.00 -2.97
C ALA A 80 8.52 -23.46 -3.85
N ALA A 81 8.62 -23.29 -5.18
CA ALA A 81 7.58 -23.78 -6.10
C ALA A 81 7.38 -25.31 -6.00
N LYS A 82 8.48 -26.07 -5.93
CA LYS A 82 8.41 -27.53 -5.74
C LYS A 82 7.81 -27.91 -4.38
N GLU A 83 8.21 -27.24 -3.32
CA GLU A 83 7.68 -27.46 -1.97
C GLU A 83 6.18 -27.16 -1.90
N ILE A 84 5.73 -26.04 -2.49
CA ILE A 84 4.30 -25.69 -2.60
C ILE A 84 3.52 -26.81 -3.29
N LEU A 85 3.99 -27.26 -4.46
CA LEU A 85 3.32 -28.29 -5.24
C LEU A 85 3.28 -29.64 -4.52
N SER A 86 4.36 -30.02 -3.84
CA SER A 86 4.42 -31.22 -3.03
C SER A 86 3.38 -31.21 -1.90
N ARG A 87 3.22 -30.06 -1.21
CA ARG A 87 2.21 -29.92 -0.14
C ARG A 87 0.78 -29.91 -0.67
N ALA A 88 0.58 -29.35 -1.85
CA ALA A 88 -0.71 -29.34 -2.54
C ALA A 88 -1.04 -30.67 -3.23
N GLU A 89 -0.15 -31.67 -3.17
CA GLU A 89 -0.27 -32.97 -3.86
C GLU A 89 -0.46 -32.82 -5.39
N LEU A 90 0.21 -31.84 -5.98
CA LEU A 90 0.11 -31.52 -7.40
C LEU A 90 1.43 -31.80 -8.11
N GLU A 91 1.36 -32.40 -9.30
CA GLU A 91 2.52 -32.66 -10.15
C GLU A 91 3.11 -31.37 -10.73
N GLU A 92 4.44 -31.26 -10.70
CA GLU A 92 5.19 -30.10 -11.23
C GLU A 92 4.92 -29.80 -12.72
N SER A 93 4.67 -30.87 -13.49
CA SER A 93 4.47 -30.84 -14.95
C SER A 93 3.05 -30.47 -15.35
N ARG A 94 2.13 -30.44 -14.41
CA ARG A 94 0.71 -30.21 -14.69
C ARG A 94 0.44 -28.82 -15.25
N THR A 95 -0.49 -28.74 -16.19
CA THR A 95 -0.87 -27.48 -16.85
C THR A 95 -1.77 -26.66 -15.96
N PRO A 96 -1.46 -25.36 -15.68
CA PRO A 96 -2.25 -24.51 -14.78
C PRO A 96 -3.74 -24.41 -15.15
N VAL A 97 -4.07 -24.26 -16.42
CA VAL A 97 -5.46 -24.13 -16.92
C VAL A 97 -6.33 -25.35 -16.59
N ARG A 98 -5.72 -26.50 -16.32
CA ARG A 98 -6.42 -27.77 -16.00
C ARG A 98 -6.64 -28.00 -14.51
N ILE A 99 -6.26 -27.05 -13.65
CA ILE A 99 -6.42 -27.14 -12.21
C ILE A 99 -7.89 -26.92 -11.85
N LYS A 100 -8.44 -27.84 -11.07
CA LYS A 100 -9.82 -27.80 -10.57
C LYS A 100 -9.94 -26.88 -9.34
N ALA A 101 -11.16 -26.52 -8.98
CA ALA A 101 -11.40 -25.61 -7.85
C ALA A 101 -10.87 -26.13 -6.51
N ASN A 102 -11.02 -27.43 -6.21
CA ASN A 102 -10.48 -28.05 -5.00
C ASN A 102 -8.95 -28.10 -4.99
N GLU A 103 -8.33 -28.31 -6.14
CA GLU A 103 -6.87 -28.28 -6.29
C GLU A 103 -6.31 -26.86 -6.17
N ALA A 104 -7.04 -25.86 -6.65
CA ALA A 104 -6.68 -24.46 -6.46
C ALA A 104 -6.78 -24.05 -4.98
N GLN A 105 -7.73 -24.61 -4.22
CA GLN A 105 -7.80 -24.39 -2.78
C GLN A 105 -6.59 -25.01 -2.07
N ALA A 106 -6.27 -26.28 -2.38
CA ALA A 106 -5.09 -26.96 -1.80
C ALA A 106 -3.78 -26.19 -2.13
N LEU A 107 -3.67 -25.63 -3.34
CA LEU A 107 -2.56 -24.81 -3.74
C LEU A 107 -2.49 -23.51 -2.92
N LEU A 108 -3.63 -22.86 -2.68
CA LEU A 108 -3.71 -21.65 -1.86
C LEU A 108 -3.32 -21.92 -0.40
N ASP A 109 -3.80 -23.03 0.17
CA ASP A 109 -3.50 -23.42 1.54
C ASP A 109 -1.99 -23.71 1.70
N SER A 110 -1.38 -24.38 0.73
CA SER A 110 0.04 -24.67 0.72
C SER A 110 0.93 -23.42 0.69
N PHE A 111 0.44 -22.29 0.17
CA PHE A 111 1.18 -21.03 0.21
C PHE A 111 1.46 -20.57 1.64
N GLN A 112 0.52 -20.78 2.56
CA GLN A 112 0.66 -20.34 3.96
C GLN A 112 1.65 -21.22 4.75
N GLU A 113 1.91 -22.42 4.28
CA GLU A 113 2.75 -23.40 4.97
C GLU A 113 4.23 -23.34 4.53
N VAL A 114 4.51 -22.73 3.37
CA VAL A 114 5.86 -22.65 2.80
C VAL A 114 6.51 -21.32 3.12
N LYS A 115 7.76 -21.36 3.57
CA LYS A 115 8.53 -20.13 3.80
C LYS A 115 8.95 -19.52 2.46
N LEU A 116 8.37 -18.36 2.16
CA LEU A 116 8.65 -17.58 0.97
C LEU A 116 9.58 -16.40 1.26
N LEU A 117 10.25 -15.90 0.22
CA LEU A 117 11.01 -14.66 0.30
C LEU A 117 10.02 -13.48 0.37
N ALA A 118 10.38 -12.43 1.11
CA ALA A 118 9.57 -11.22 1.14
C ALA A 118 9.42 -10.62 -0.26
N PRO A 119 8.24 -10.01 -0.58
CA PRO A 119 8.06 -9.31 -1.84
C PRO A 119 9.00 -8.10 -1.95
N PRO A 120 9.35 -7.66 -3.16
CA PRO A 120 10.09 -6.41 -3.37
C PRO A 120 9.27 -5.21 -2.90
N THR A 121 9.96 -4.11 -2.58
CA THR A 121 9.34 -2.88 -2.06
C THR A 121 9.37 -1.73 -3.06
N ASP A 122 9.70 -2.00 -4.31
CA ASP A 122 9.86 -1.01 -5.38
C ASP A 122 8.54 -0.37 -5.84
N CYS A 123 7.41 -0.97 -5.45
CA CYS A 123 6.07 -0.41 -5.58
C CYS A 123 5.75 0.72 -4.58
N LEU A 124 6.63 0.98 -3.59
CA LEU A 124 6.40 2.01 -2.58
C LEU A 124 7.01 3.35 -3.02
N SER A 125 6.25 4.43 -2.82
CA SER A 125 6.68 5.81 -3.05
C SER A 125 6.41 6.66 -1.81
N PRO A 126 7.30 6.62 -0.81
CA PRO A 126 7.15 7.43 0.40
C PRO A 126 7.20 8.93 0.07
N ILE A 127 6.62 9.73 0.95
CA ILE A 127 6.68 11.20 0.87
C ILE A 127 8.06 11.68 1.32
N GLU A 128 8.65 10.97 2.28
CA GLU A 128 9.90 11.24 2.97
C GLU A 128 9.80 12.34 4.04
N GLU A 129 10.60 12.20 5.08
CA GLU A 129 10.60 13.07 6.27
C GLU A 129 10.69 14.56 5.94
N ILE A 130 11.57 14.91 5.00
CA ILE A 130 11.82 16.30 4.64
C ILE A 130 10.56 16.96 4.06
N LEU A 131 9.84 16.25 3.18
CA LEU A 131 8.65 16.79 2.52
C LEU A 131 7.46 16.85 3.48
N ILE A 132 7.30 15.85 4.35
CA ILE A 132 6.27 15.87 5.40
C ILE A 132 6.52 17.04 6.34
N LYS A 133 7.76 17.23 6.81
CA LYS A 133 8.12 18.34 7.69
C LYS A 133 7.84 19.69 7.05
N LYS A 134 8.26 19.88 5.80
CA LYS A 134 7.97 21.11 5.04
C LYS A 134 6.46 21.36 4.89
N GLY A 135 5.71 20.31 4.57
CA GLY A 135 4.25 20.39 4.43
C GLY A 135 3.55 20.77 5.74
N LEU A 136 3.97 20.18 6.86
CA LEU A 136 3.48 20.49 8.20
C LEU A 136 3.79 21.94 8.58
N SER A 137 5.05 22.37 8.47
CA SER A 137 5.48 23.74 8.81
C SER A 137 4.84 24.81 7.91
N LYS A 138 4.39 24.47 6.71
CA LYS A 138 3.66 25.37 5.83
C LYS A 138 2.17 25.47 6.19
N ALA A 139 1.59 24.37 6.67
CA ALA A 139 0.16 24.27 6.95
C ALA A 139 -0.21 24.71 8.37
N ILE A 140 0.73 24.60 9.33
CA ILE A 140 0.47 24.80 10.76
C ILE A 140 1.63 25.61 11.34
N ASP A 141 1.34 26.77 11.92
CA ASP A 141 2.32 27.47 12.74
C ASP A 141 2.53 26.70 14.04
N SER A 142 3.73 26.17 14.23
CA SER A 142 4.06 25.29 15.34
C SER A 142 5.46 25.54 15.86
N ARG A 143 5.67 25.41 17.18
CA ARG A 143 6.99 25.54 17.80
C ARG A 143 7.89 24.34 17.53
N PHE A 144 7.28 23.18 17.34
CA PHE A 144 7.99 21.92 17.15
C PHE A 144 7.35 21.12 16.04
N ALA A 145 8.21 20.57 15.17
CA ALA A 145 7.82 19.62 14.14
C ALA A 145 8.83 18.49 14.05
N SER A 146 8.37 17.27 14.15
CA SER A 146 9.18 16.05 13.98
C SER A 146 8.51 15.11 12.99
N THR A 147 9.33 14.41 12.21
CA THR A 147 8.84 13.48 11.19
C THR A 147 9.70 12.23 11.19
N VAL A 148 9.10 11.12 10.84
CA VAL A 148 9.79 9.84 10.68
C VAL A 148 9.20 9.06 9.53
N THR A 149 10.06 8.49 8.69
CA THR A 149 9.73 7.51 7.66
C THR A 149 10.31 6.17 8.09
N ARG A 150 9.45 5.21 8.45
CA ARG A 150 9.88 3.86 8.85
C ARG A 150 10.40 3.10 7.64
N LYS A 151 11.24 2.11 7.87
CA LYS A 151 11.64 1.18 6.79
C LYS A 151 10.42 0.43 6.26
N PRO A 152 10.38 0.08 4.97
CA PRO A 152 9.35 -0.77 4.42
C PRO A 152 9.19 -2.07 5.20
N THR A 153 7.97 -2.53 5.35
CA THR A 153 7.63 -3.81 5.96
C THR A 153 6.55 -4.52 5.14
N VAL A 154 6.23 -5.76 5.49
CA VAL A 154 5.30 -6.59 4.76
C VAL A 154 4.29 -7.19 5.73
N SER A 155 3.01 -7.12 5.38
CA SER A 155 1.93 -7.82 6.07
C SER A 155 1.10 -8.59 5.07
N GLN A 156 0.89 -9.87 5.33
CA GLN A 156 0.13 -10.77 4.44
C GLN A 156 0.54 -10.64 2.96
N GLY A 157 1.88 -10.63 2.71
CA GLY A 157 2.42 -10.52 1.36
C GLY A 157 2.34 -9.13 0.71
N ASN A 158 1.75 -8.14 1.37
CA ASN A 158 1.65 -6.78 0.86
C ASN A 158 2.71 -5.88 1.49
N PRO A 159 3.62 -5.29 0.71
CA PRO A 159 4.57 -4.31 1.22
C PRO A 159 3.86 -3.00 1.56
N PHE A 160 4.26 -2.37 2.66
CA PHE A 160 3.78 -1.05 3.07
C PHE A 160 4.86 -0.28 3.82
N GLN A 161 4.67 1.02 3.96
CA GLN A 161 5.58 1.90 4.67
C GLN A 161 4.77 2.91 5.48
N ILE A 162 5.20 3.16 6.71
CA ILE A 162 4.55 4.09 7.63
C ILE A 162 5.41 5.35 7.71
N GLU A 163 4.74 6.48 7.57
CA GLU A 163 5.32 7.81 7.76
C GLU A 163 4.48 8.55 8.79
N VAL A 164 5.14 9.26 9.71
CA VAL A 164 4.48 10.01 10.77
C VAL A 164 5.07 11.40 10.82
N GLY A 165 4.18 12.39 10.97
CA GLY A 165 4.55 13.76 11.28
C GLY A 165 3.84 14.21 12.55
N LEU A 166 4.55 14.86 13.45
CA LEU A 166 4.03 15.43 14.68
C LEU A 166 4.36 16.93 14.72
N VAL A 167 3.38 17.72 15.11
CA VAL A 167 3.56 19.16 15.38
C VAL A 167 3.01 19.50 16.76
N PHE A 168 3.63 20.47 17.41
CA PHE A 168 3.25 20.91 18.74
C PHE A 168 3.51 22.42 18.96
N GLY A 169 2.65 23.07 19.75
CA GLY A 169 2.77 24.48 20.11
C GLY A 169 2.44 25.44 18.95
N GLY A 170 2.78 26.72 19.11
CA GLY A 170 2.36 27.76 18.17
C GLY A 170 0.85 28.03 18.29
N ASP A 171 0.13 28.01 17.18
CA ASP A 171 -1.32 28.22 17.13
C ASP A 171 -2.13 27.01 17.61
N LEU A 172 -1.47 25.89 17.92
CA LEU A 172 -2.15 24.68 18.40
C LEU A 172 -2.52 24.81 19.87
N ALA A 173 -3.75 24.45 20.23
CA ALA A 173 -4.24 24.47 21.61
C ALA A 173 -3.42 23.53 22.50
N ALA A 174 -2.88 24.06 23.63
CA ALA A 174 -2.03 23.31 24.54
C ALA A 174 -2.79 22.27 25.36
N ASP A 175 -4.06 22.52 25.64
CA ASP A 175 -4.90 21.74 26.57
C ASP A 175 -5.89 20.81 25.84
N GLY A 176 -5.80 20.72 24.52
CA GLY A 176 -6.65 19.86 23.70
C GLY A 176 -6.17 18.42 23.60
N PRO A 177 -7.05 17.46 23.25
CA PRO A 177 -6.64 16.12 22.91
C PRO A 177 -5.77 16.12 21.65
N ILE A 178 -4.92 15.10 21.50
CA ILE A 178 -4.14 14.91 20.27
C ILE A 178 -5.10 14.65 19.11
N GLU A 179 -5.05 15.51 18.09
CA GLU A 179 -5.74 15.28 16.83
C GLU A 179 -4.88 14.36 15.93
N VAL A 180 -5.44 13.24 15.49
CA VAL A 180 -4.74 12.28 14.64
C VAL A 180 -5.39 12.22 13.26
N LEU A 181 -4.68 12.74 12.27
CA LEU A 181 -5.05 12.65 10.86
C LEU A 181 -4.41 11.42 10.25
N ARG A 182 -5.21 10.55 9.65
CA ARG A 182 -4.76 9.29 9.05
C ARG A 182 -4.96 9.32 7.55
N PHE A 183 -3.97 8.79 6.83
CA PHE A 183 -3.98 8.71 5.37
C PHE A 183 -3.55 7.31 4.93
N ALA A 184 -4.25 6.75 3.95
CA ALA A 184 -3.82 5.57 3.23
C ALA A 184 -3.59 5.93 1.77
N ASN A 185 -2.42 5.62 1.22
CA ASN A 185 -2.04 6.00 -0.14
C ASN A 185 -2.29 7.49 -0.44
N ARG A 186 -1.97 8.35 0.53
CA ARG A 186 -2.14 9.82 0.47
C ARG A 186 -3.61 10.30 0.43
N VAL A 187 -4.56 9.41 0.68
CA VAL A 187 -5.98 9.73 0.77
C VAL A 187 -6.40 9.78 2.24
N PRO A 188 -7.11 10.85 2.68
CA PRO A 188 -7.60 10.93 4.05
C PRO A 188 -8.52 9.76 4.39
N LEU A 189 -8.32 9.18 5.57
CA LEU A 189 -9.22 8.17 6.10
C LEU A 189 -10.27 8.85 6.97
N MET A 190 -11.53 8.77 6.55
CA MET A 190 -12.68 9.41 7.20
C MET A 190 -13.25 8.55 8.35
N TYR A 191 -12.39 8.00 9.19
CA TYR A 191 -12.84 7.27 10.37
C TYR A 191 -13.18 8.21 11.52
N GLN A 192 -14.27 7.91 12.22
CA GLN A 192 -14.54 8.53 13.50
C GLN A 192 -13.46 8.19 14.52
N GLN A 193 -13.17 9.12 15.43
CA GLN A 193 -12.24 8.91 16.52
C GLN A 193 -12.66 7.67 17.34
N GLY A 194 -11.78 6.69 17.52
CA GLY A 194 -12.10 5.40 18.15
C GLY A 194 -12.55 4.28 17.20
N GLY A 195 -12.81 4.55 15.92
CA GLY A 195 -13.17 3.53 14.92
C GLY A 195 -11.99 2.76 14.34
N CYS A 196 -10.75 3.06 14.77
CA CYS A 196 -9.54 2.37 14.36
C CYS A 196 -8.83 1.79 15.59
N LEU A 197 -8.34 0.58 15.48
CA LEU A 197 -7.51 -0.06 16.51
C LEU A 197 -6.23 0.79 16.72
N MET A 198 -6.23 1.54 17.79
CA MET A 198 -5.05 2.12 18.45
C MET A 198 -5.23 2.06 19.93
#